data_d71d922bb4cb1b368d15723d32bca532
#
_entry.id   d71d922bb4cb1b368d15723d32bca532
#
_cell.length_a   1.000
_cell.length_b   1.000
_cell.length_c   1.000
_cell.angle_alpha   90.00
_cell.angle_beta   90.00
_cell.angle_gamma   90.00
#
_symmetry.space_group_name_H-M   'P 1'
#
loop_
_entity.id
_entity.type
_entity.pdbx_description
1 polymer ?
#
loop_
_entity_poly.entity_id
_entity_poly.type
_entity_poly.pdbx_seq_one_letter_code
_entity_poly.pdbx_strand_id
1 'polypeptide(L)'
;EDQVTFKTTDEAGNVKNVTLDIPTLLNKFIFLFDFTENPDGDALNLRALANGLDPNRDASYQTNPEVRTVIQMINKWNPIALYDIHGFVKEFLIEPATPPHDPNFEYDLMSNLMLENARHMGRAGVANSKYDSYIIPKLDWGDGWDDSFSGYTGVYAVYHGILGHTVEIPESNQE
;
A
#
# COMPACT_ATOMS: atom_id res chain seq x y z
N GLU A 1 3.76 25.75 -1.43
CA GLU A 1 5.00 25.45 -2.16
C GLU A 1 4.63 24.77 -3.47
N ASP A 2 5.22 25.24 -4.58
CA ASP A 2 4.92 24.69 -5.92
C ASP A 2 5.78 23.47 -6.24
N GLN A 3 6.77 23.17 -5.41
CA GLN A 3 7.67 22.04 -5.58
C GLN A 3 7.92 21.31 -4.27
N VAL A 4 8.07 19.98 -4.37
CA VAL A 4 8.54 19.14 -3.27
C VAL A 4 9.78 18.37 -3.71
N THR A 5 10.79 18.33 -2.86
CA THR A 5 12.02 17.58 -3.09
C THR A 5 12.17 16.50 -2.03
N PHE A 6 12.42 15.29 -2.47
CA PHE A 6 12.70 14.15 -1.60
C PHE A 6 13.92 13.36 -2.11
N LYS A 7 14.48 12.52 -1.24
CA LYS A 7 15.58 11.64 -1.60
C LYS A 7 15.08 10.29 -2.08
N THR A 8 15.84 9.66 -2.93
CA THR A 8 15.69 8.24 -3.28
C THR A 8 17.07 7.66 -3.59
N THR A 9 17.17 6.37 -3.82
CA THR A 9 18.41 5.76 -4.32
C THR A 9 18.23 5.23 -5.73
N ASP A 10 19.31 5.19 -6.50
CA ASP A 10 19.37 4.44 -7.75
C ASP A 10 19.57 2.93 -7.48
N GLU A 11 19.70 2.14 -8.55
CA GLU A 11 19.90 0.69 -8.43
C GLU A 11 21.25 0.30 -7.81
N ALA A 12 22.23 1.18 -7.89
CA ALA A 12 23.54 1.01 -7.27
C ALA A 12 23.59 1.49 -5.80
N GLY A 13 22.46 2.01 -5.26
CA GLY A 13 22.36 2.50 -3.90
C GLY A 13 22.82 3.96 -3.71
N ASN A 14 23.17 4.69 -4.78
CA ASN A 14 23.57 6.08 -4.65
C ASN A 14 22.34 6.98 -4.41
N VAL A 15 22.44 7.82 -3.40
CA VAL A 15 21.38 8.78 -3.06
C VAL A 15 21.28 9.86 -4.12
N LYS A 16 20.08 10.15 -4.57
CA LYS A 16 19.73 11.25 -5.47
C LYS A 16 18.52 12.02 -4.96
N ASN A 17 18.45 13.30 -5.29
CA ASN A 17 17.25 14.11 -5.05
C ASN A 17 16.32 14.03 -6.26
N VAL A 18 15.02 13.96 -5.96
CA VAL A 18 13.94 14.07 -6.96
C VAL A 18 13.10 15.26 -6.57
N THR A 19 12.91 16.19 -7.50
CA THR A 19 12.04 17.35 -7.32
C THR A 19 10.81 17.18 -8.18
N LEU A 20 9.65 17.30 -7.57
CA LEU A 20 8.35 17.23 -8.23
C LEU A 20 7.73 18.63 -8.26
N ASP A 21 7.21 19.01 -9.42
CA ASP A 21 6.40 20.18 -9.59
C ASP A 21 4.93 19.82 -9.28
N ILE A 22 4.40 20.38 -8.20
CA ILE A 22 3.09 20.03 -7.69
C ILE A 22 1.96 20.42 -8.65
N PRO A 23 1.92 21.62 -9.24
CA PRO A 23 0.92 21.96 -10.24
C PRO A 23 0.89 20.98 -11.42
N THR A 24 2.06 20.56 -11.90
CA THR A 24 2.15 19.58 -12.99
C THR A 24 1.58 18.22 -12.59
N LEU A 25 1.86 17.77 -11.36
CA LEU A 25 1.30 16.52 -10.86
C LEU A 25 -0.22 16.59 -10.75
N LEU A 26 -0.76 17.63 -10.12
CA LEU A 26 -2.20 17.80 -9.91
C LEU A 26 -2.97 18.02 -11.23
N ASN A 27 -2.31 18.49 -12.27
CA ASN A 27 -2.90 18.56 -13.61
C ASN A 27 -2.96 17.19 -14.33
N LYS A 28 -2.18 16.21 -13.88
CA LYS A 28 -2.11 14.89 -14.50
C LYS A 28 -2.77 13.78 -13.69
N PHE A 29 -2.83 13.93 -12.38
CA PHE A 29 -3.29 12.90 -11.46
C PHE A 29 -4.31 13.43 -10.47
N ILE A 30 -5.23 12.58 -10.10
CA ILE A 30 -6.12 12.76 -8.96
C ILE A 30 -5.59 11.86 -7.85
N PHE A 31 -5.35 12.46 -6.69
CA PHE A 31 -4.94 11.74 -5.48
C PHE A 31 -6.15 11.62 -4.55
N LEU A 32 -6.42 10.41 -4.12
CA LEU A 32 -7.47 10.10 -3.15
C LEU A 32 -6.81 9.69 -1.85
N PHE A 33 -7.27 10.24 -0.73
CA PHE A 33 -6.77 9.93 0.59
C PHE A 33 -7.93 9.47 1.47
N ASP A 34 -7.80 8.26 2.01
CA ASP A 34 -8.58 7.79 3.13
C ASP A 34 -7.66 7.80 4.36
N PHE A 35 -7.96 8.63 5.34
CA PHE A 35 -7.08 8.84 6.50
C PHE A 35 -7.26 7.77 7.57
N THR A 36 -8.44 7.18 7.65
CA THR A 36 -8.70 6.05 8.55
C THR A 36 -10.00 5.34 8.15
N GLU A 37 -9.88 4.05 7.88
CA GLU A 37 -11.02 3.19 7.60
C GLU A 37 -11.85 2.89 8.87
N ASN A 38 -11.20 2.87 10.05
CA ASN A 38 -11.82 2.54 11.33
C ASN A 38 -11.64 3.68 12.34
N PRO A 39 -12.38 4.80 12.20
CA PRO A 39 -12.20 5.96 13.07
C PRO A 39 -12.53 5.67 14.55
N ASP A 40 -13.49 4.79 14.81
CA ASP A 40 -13.82 4.40 16.19
C ASP A 40 -12.71 3.54 16.80
N GLY A 41 -12.13 2.64 16.01
CA GLY A 41 -10.98 1.84 16.41
C GLY A 41 -9.74 2.69 16.66
N ASP A 42 -9.49 3.68 15.81
CA ASP A 42 -8.39 4.63 16.00
C ASP A 42 -8.53 5.37 17.33
N ALA A 43 -9.72 5.92 17.61
CA ALA A 43 -10.00 6.61 18.86
C ALA A 43 -9.85 5.75 20.12
N LEU A 44 -10.07 4.43 19.99
CA LEU A 44 -10.02 3.47 21.10
C LEU A 44 -8.73 2.62 21.11
N ASN A 45 -7.83 2.83 20.15
CA ASN A 45 -6.65 1.99 19.92
C ASN A 45 -7.01 0.50 19.75
N LEU A 46 -8.04 0.23 18.94
CA LEU A 46 -8.53 -1.10 18.62
C LEU A 46 -8.45 -1.38 17.12
N ARG A 47 -7.94 -2.53 16.74
CA ARG A 47 -7.92 -2.97 15.34
C ARG A 47 -9.32 -3.32 14.81
N ALA A 48 -10.09 -4.03 15.63
CA ALA A 48 -11.42 -4.51 15.24
C ALA A 48 -12.46 -3.38 15.16
N LEU A 49 -13.38 -3.52 14.23
CA LEU A 49 -14.60 -2.71 14.17
C LEU A 49 -15.51 -2.94 15.38
N ALA A 50 -16.53 -2.13 15.57
CA ALA A 50 -17.46 -2.22 16.70
C ALA A 50 -18.14 -3.58 16.87
N ASN A 51 -18.26 -4.36 15.80
CA ASN A 51 -18.80 -5.73 15.80
C ASN A 51 -17.74 -6.82 16.03
N GLY A 52 -16.48 -6.45 16.29
CA GLY A 52 -15.38 -7.37 16.52
C GLY A 52 -14.71 -7.93 15.24
N LEU A 53 -15.13 -7.52 14.06
CA LEU A 53 -14.53 -7.96 12.80
C LEU A 53 -13.32 -7.09 12.41
N ASP A 54 -12.36 -7.70 11.75
CA ASP A 54 -11.21 -7.02 11.16
C ASP A 54 -11.61 -6.41 9.81
N PRO A 55 -11.52 -5.08 9.61
CA PRO A 55 -11.87 -4.46 8.34
C PRO A 55 -11.04 -5.00 7.18
N ASN A 56 -9.74 -5.25 7.39
CA ASN A 56 -8.87 -5.82 6.36
C ASN A 56 -9.03 -7.35 6.19
N ARG A 57 -10.23 -7.87 6.41
CA ARG A 57 -10.67 -9.23 6.08
C ARG A 57 -12.03 -9.22 5.39
N ASP A 58 -12.56 -8.03 5.09
CA ASP A 58 -13.96 -7.82 4.68
C ASP A 58 -14.11 -7.24 3.26
N ALA A 59 -13.01 -6.93 2.56
CA ALA A 59 -13.06 -6.22 1.27
C ALA A 59 -13.98 -6.91 0.24
N SER A 60 -13.92 -8.23 0.12
CA SER A 60 -14.81 -8.99 -0.76
C SER A 60 -16.22 -9.18 -0.21
N TYR A 61 -16.37 -9.21 1.10
CA TYR A 61 -17.65 -9.53 1.75
C TYR A 61 -18.48 -8.27 2.00
N GLN A 62 -17.84 -7.15 2.28
CA GLN A 62 -18.45 -5.84 2.47
C GLN A 62 -19.57 -5.86 3.53
N THR A 63 -19.36 -6.60 4.60
CA THR A 63 -20.35 -6.74 5.67
C THR A 63 -20.46 -5.49 6.52
N ASN A 64 -19.37 -4.70 6.59
CA ASN A 64 -19.28 -3.50 7.40
C ASN A 64 -19.44 -2.22 6.57
N PRO A 65 -20.08 -1.18 7.10
CA PRO A 65 -20.29 0.07 6.40
C PRO A 65 -18.97 0.82 6.10
N GLU A 66 -17.98 0.71 6.97
CA GLU A 66 -16.64 1.28 6.82
C GLU A 66 -15.99 0.71 5.56
N VAL A 67 -15.89 -0.60 5.48
CA VAL A 67 -15.34 -1.33 4.32
C VAL A 67 -16.12 -1.03 3.04
N ARG A 68 -17.46 -1.02 3.11
CA ARG A 68 -18.29 -0.64 1.95
C ARG A 68 -17.97 0.75 1.43
N THR A 69 -17.64 1.69 2.31
CA THR A 69 -17.29 3.05 1.91
C THR A 69 -15.98 3.07 1.11
N VAL A 70 -14.95 2.38 1.59
CA VAL A 70 -13.67 2.23 0.88
C VAL A 70 -13.86 1.56 -0.47
N ILE A 71 -14.59 0.44 -0.51
CA ILE A 71 -14.84 -0.29 -1.75
C ILE A 71 -15.68 0.53 -2.76
N GLN A 72 -16.65 1.30 -2.29
CA GLN A 72 -17.41 2.23 -3.15
C GLN A 72 -16.50 3.32 -3.74
N MET A 73 -15.54 3.82 -2.97
CA MET A 73 -14.55 4.78 -3.47
C MET A 73 -13.65 4.14 -4.53
N ILE A 74 -13.14 2.94 -4.28
CA ILE A 74 -12.35 2.17 -5.25
C ILE A 74 -13.14 1.97 -6.55
N ASN A 75 -14.36 1.48 -6.45
CA ASN A 75 -15.20 1.19 -7.61
C ASN A 75 -15.59 2.46 -8.39
N LYS A 76 -15.82 3.55 -7.69
CA LYS A 76 -16.19 4.84 -8.31
C LYS A 76 -15.05 5.45 -9.11
N TRP A 77 -13.85 5.42 -8.56
CA TRP A 77 -12.71 6.12 -9.12
C TRP A 77 -11.81 5.22 -9.98
N ASN A 78 -11.87 3.91 -9.78
CA ASN A 78 -11.05 2.91 -10.45
C ASN A 78 -9.59 3.38 -10.57
N PRO A 79 -8.90 3.56 -9.45
CA PRO A 79 -7.56 4.15 -9.42
C PRO A 79 -6.55 3.27 -10.17
N ILE A 80 -5.47 3.86 -10.68
CA ILE A 80 -4.38 3.09 -11.30
C ILE A 80 -3.63 2.27 -10.25
N ALA A 81 -3.45 2.82 -9.06
CA ALA A 81 -2.76 2.17 -7.95
C ALA A 81 -3.45 2.45 -6.63
N LEU A 82 -3.35 1.51 -5.72
CA LEU A 82 -3.83 1.62 -4.34
C LEU A 82 -2.69 1.23 -3.39
N TYR A 83 -2.48 2.05 -2.39
CA TYR A 83 -1.53 1.82 -1.31
C TYR A 83 -2.28 1.74 0.01
N ASP A 84 -2.38 0.53 0.54
CA ASP A 84 -3.00 0.24 1.81
C ASP A 84 -1.93 0.32 2.91
N ILE A 85 -1.95 1.41 3.67
CA ILE A 85 -0.91 1.72 4.65
C ILE A 85 -1.28 1.12 5.98
N HIS A 86 -0.45 0.19 6.42
CA HIS A 86 -0.58 -0.56 7.65
C HIS A 86 0.57 -0.27 8.62
N GLY A 87 0.51 -0.86 9.77
CA GLY A 87 1.49 -0.97 10.83
C GLY A 87 0.92 -1.79 11.98
N PHE A 88 1.65 -2.22 12.96
CA PHE A 88 3.09 -1.95 13.01
C PHE A 88 3.79 -3.29 13.07
N VAL A 89 4.75 -3.51 12.19
CA VAL A 89 5.60 -4.69 12.18
C VAL A 89 7.05 -4.26 12.40
N LYS A 90 7.95 -5.21 12.49
CA LYS A 90 9.37 -4.92 12.73
C LYS A 90 10.05 -4.31 11.51
N GLU A 91 9.71 -4.80 10.34
CA GLU A 91 10.33 -4.43 9.08
C GLU A 91 9.53 -3.35 8.34
N PHE A 92 10.21 -2.49 7.58
CA PHE A 92 9.57 -1.67 6.55
C PHE A 92 9.29 -2.57 5.35
N LEU A 93 8.04 -2.99 5.21
CA LEU A 93 7.63 -3.99 4.26
C LEU A 93 6.69 -3.39 3.21
N ILE A 94 6.93 -3.73 1.95
CA ILE A 94 6.07 -3.31 0.85
C ILE A 94 5.71 -4.56 0.04
N GLU A 95 4.48 -5.00 0.20
CA GLU A 95 3.93 -6.14 -0.51
C GLU A 95 3.19 -5.67 -1.75
N PRO A 96 3.70 -5.97 -2.95
CA PRO A 96 2.84 -6.02 -4.12
C PRO A 96 1.91 -7.22 -3.94
N ALA A 97 0.62 -7.04 -3.85
CA ALA A 97 -0.38 -8.09 -3.57
C ALA A 97 -0.39 -9.16 -4.68
N THR A 98 0.61 -10.00 -4.75
CA THR A 98 0.87 -10.82 -5.94
C THR A 98 0.90 -12.32 -5.73
N PRO A 99 1.75 -12.91 -4.90
CA PRO A 99 1.90 -14.36 -4.83
C PRO A 99 1.51 -14.94 -3.46
N PRO A 100 1.07 -16.19 -3.45
CA PRO A 100 0.63 -16.95 -4.60
C PRO A 100 -0.59 -16.29 -5.23
N HIS A 101 -0.55 -16.05 -6.53
CA HIS A 101 -1.63 -15.38 -7.23
C HIS A 101 -2.69 -16.37 -7.71
N ASP A 102 -3.92 -15.91 -7.77
CA ASP A 102 -5.00 -16.62 -8.43
C ASP A 102 -4.73 -16.65 -9.95
N PRO A 103 -4.91 -17.80 -10.63
CA PRO A 103 -4.69 -17.89 -12.08
C PRO A 103 -5.61 -16.98 -12.91
N ASN A 104 -6.64 -16.39 -12.30
CA ASN A 104 -7.49 -15.41 -12.97
C ASN A 104 -6.97 -13.96 -12.88
N PHE A 105 -5.86 -13.71 -12.18
CA PHE A 105 -5.22 -12.41 -12.22
C PHE A 105 -4.53 -12.16 -13.56
N GLU A 106 -4.60 -10.94 -14.05
CA GLU A 106 -3.74 -10.44 -15.15
C GLU A 106 -2.31 -10.18 -14.63
N TYR A 107 -1.76 -11.19 -13.99
CA TYR A 107 -0.52 -11.11 -13.23
C TYR A 107 0.66 -10.67 -14.08
N ASP A 108 0.80 -11.23 -15.27
CA ASP A 108 1.89 -10.93 -16.22
C ASP A 108 1.91 -9.45 -16.61
N LEU A 109 0.77 -8.79 -16.64
CA LEU A 109 0.66 -7.37 -16.98
C LEU A 109 0.95 -6.46 -15.77
N MET A 110 0.63 -6.93 -14.58
CA MET A 110 0.63 -6.09 -13.37
C MET A 110 1.89 -6.27 -12.53
N SER A 111 2.44 -7.49 -12.45
CA SER A 111 3.44 -7.81 -11.42
C SER A 111 4.73 -6.97 -11.57
N ASN A 112 5.21 -6.74 -12.78
CA ASN A 112 6.41 -5.93 -13.01
C ASN A 112 6.21 -4.49 -12.53
N LEU A 113 5.06 -3.88 -12.83
CA LEU A 113 4.74 -2.52 -12.40
C LEU A 113 4.58 -2.44 -10.88
N MET A 114 3.95 -3.44 -10.26
CA MET A 114 3.81 -3.49 -8.81
C MET A 114 5.17 -3.65 -8.12
N LEU A 115 6.05 -4.50 -8.64
CA LEU A 115 7.40 -4.66 -8.11
C LEU A 115 8.23 -3.38 -8.27
N GLU A 116 8.13 -2.68 -9.40
CA GLU A 116 8.79 -1.39 -9.58
C GLU A 116 8.26 -0.35 -8.60
N ASN A 117 6.95 -0.26 -8.42
CA ASN A 117 6.35 0.63 -7.43
C ASN A 117 6.89 0.34 -6.02
N ALA A 118 6.90 -0.93 -5.61
CA ALA A 118 7.42 -1.34 -4.32
C ALA A 118 8.89 -0.94 -4.13
N ARG A 119 9.73 -1.15 -5.14
CA ARG A 119 11.14 -0.74 -5.12
C ARG A 119 11.29 0.77 -5.00
N HIS A 120 10.52 1.55 -5.76
CA HIS A 120 10.57 3.01 -5.69
C HIS A 120 10.12 3.53 -4.33
N MET A 121 9.05 2.99 -3.77
CA MET A 121 8.60 3.33 -2.42
C MET A 121 9.63 2.98 -1.35
N GLY A 122 10.16 1.76 -1.40
CA GLY A 122 11.17 1.30 -0.45
C GLY A 122 12.44 2.16 -0.47
N ARG A 123 12.97 2.47 -1.65
CA ARG A 123 14.13 3.33 -1.83
C ARG A 123 13.89 4.76 -1.31
N ALA A 124 12.73 5.32 -1.61
CA ALA A 124 12.37 6.64 -1.12
C ALA A 124 12.12 6.63 0.40
N GLY A 125 11.44 5.61 0.92
CA GLY A 125 11.17 5.46 2.34
C GLY A 125 12.46 5.40 3.16
N VAL A 126 13.40 4.53 2.79
CA VAL A 126 14.71 4.41 3.45
C VAL A 126 15.51 5.71 3.34
N ALA A 127 15.55 6.35 2.17
CA ALA A 127 16.33 7.56 1.97
C ALA A 127 15.82 8.80 2.74
N ASN A 128 14.55 8.80 3.19
CA ASN A 128 13.91 9.92 3.90
C ASN A 128 13.50 9.59 5.34
N SER A 129 13.83 8.42 5.85
CA SER A 129 13.48 7.98 7.21
C SER A 129 14.72 7.54 7.97
N LYS A 130 14.51 6.98 9.15
CA LYS A 130 15.56 6.32 9.95
C LYS A 130 15.67 4.80 9.65
N TYR A 131 14.93 4.28 8.68
CA TYR A 131 14.99 2.87 8.34
C TYR A 131 16.24 2.56 7.53
N ASP A 132 16.91 1.45 7.86
CA ASP A 132 18.13 1.01 7.20
C ASP A 132 17.86 0.21 5.93
N SER A 133 16.70 -0.41 5.83
CA SER A 133 16.30 -1.27 4.71
C SER A 133 14.80 -1.35 4.55
N TYR A 134 14.36 -1.90 3.44
CA TYR A 134 12.98 -2.31 3.19
C TYR A 134 12.94 -3.75 2.68
N ILE A 135 11.80 -4.40 2.79
CA ILE A 135 11.56 -5.77 2.37
C ILE A 135 10.42 -5.81 1.35
N ILE A 136 10.63 -6.55 0.27
CA ILE A 136 9.56 -6.99 -0.62
C ILE A 136 9.41 -8.50 -0.40
N PRO A 137 8.37 -8.97 0.32
CA PRO A 137 8.27 -10.35 0.78
C PRO A 137 8.48 -11.38 -0.30
N LYS A 138 7.91 -11.16 -1.48
CA LYS A 138 8.07 -12.07 -2.62
C LYS A 138 9.52 -12.26 -3.07
N LEU A 139 10.33 -11.21 -3.02
CA LEU A 139 11.71 -11.26 -3.45
C LEU A 139 12.63 -11.72 -2.32
N ASP A 140 12.40 -11.20 -1.12
CA ASP A 140 13.32 -11.35 0.00
C ASP A 140 13.04 -12.62 0.82
N TRP A 141 11.78 -13.06 0.87
CA TRP A 141 11.36 -14.24 1.64
C TRP A 141 11.00 -15.46 0.77
N GLY A 142 10.85 -15.28 -0.54
CA GLY A 142 10.42 -16.33 -1.47
C GLY A 142 8.91 -16.60 -1.48
N ASP A 143 8.19 -16.18 -0.46
CA ASP A 143 6.73 -16.25 -0.34
C ASP A 143 6.12 -14.86 -0.26
N GLY A 144 4.83 -14.73 -0.63
CA GLY A 144 4.07 -13.50 -0.44
C GLY A 144 3.68 -13.27 1.03
N TRP A 145 3.22 -12.06 1.32
CA TRP A 145 2.73 -11.67 2.65
C TRP A 145 1.21 -11.85 2.76
N ASP A 146 0.48 -11.27 1.83
CA ASP A 146 -0.99 -11.22 1.84
C ASP A 146 -1.66 -12.38 1.09
N ASP A 147 -0.89 -13.22 0.43
CA ASP A 147 -1.45 -14.33 -0.33
C ASP A 147 -2.43 -13.85 -1.44
N SER A 148 -3.39 -14.68 -1.81
CA SER A 148 -4.43 -14.36 -2.80
C SER A 148 -5.81 -14.11 -2.18
N PHE A 149 -5.87 -13.86 -0.88
CA PHE A 149 -7.13 -13.68 -0.17
C PHE A 149 -7.77 -12.31 -0.47
N SER A 150 -8.86 -12.33 -1.22
CA SER A 150 -9.56 -11.12 -1.66
C SER A 150 -10.29 -10.34 -0.55
N GLY A 151 -10.23 -10.81 0.69
CA GLY A 151 -10.68 -10.07 1.86
C GLY A 151 -9.73 -8.95 2.27
N TYR A 152 -8.46 -9.00 1.85
CA TYR A 152 -7.51 -7.91 2.02
C TYR A 152 -7.78 -6.80 0.99
N THR A 153 -7.71 -5.55 1.41
CA THR A 153 -8.00 -4.39 0.55
C THR A 153 -7.04 -4.30 -0.64
N GLY A 154 -5.74 -4.47 -0.39
CA GLY A 154 -4.71 -4.48 -1.45
C GLY A 154 -4.93 -5.59 -2.48
N VAL A 155 -5.26 -6.80 -2.03
CA VAL A 155 -5.55 -7.94 -2.92
C VAL A 155 -6.87 -7.75 -3.67
N TYR A 156 -7.91 -7.25 -3.00
CA TYR A 156 -9.17 -6.88 -3.65
C TYR A 156 -8.94 -5.91 -4.83
N ALA A 157 -8.09 -4.91 -4.64
CA ALA A 157 -7.73 -3.98 -5.70
C ALA A 157 -7.11 -4.68 -6.93
N VAL A 158 -6.24 -5.67 -6.71
CA VAL A 158 -5.62 -6.45 -7.79
C VAL A 158 -6.66 -7.21 -8.61
N TYR A 159 -7.69 -7.79 -7.99
CA TYR A 159 -8.81 -8.43 -8.71
C TYR A 159 -9.61 -7.47 -9.60
N HIS A 160 -9.47 -6.18 -9.39
CA HIS A 160 -10.11 -5.12 -10.18
C HIS A 160 -9.15 -4.44 -11.18
N GLY A 161 -7.95 -5.03 -11.40
CA GLY A 161 -6.96 -4.48 -12.33
C GLY A 161 -6.21 -3.25 -11.81
N ILE A 162 -6.22 -3.03 -10.49
CA ILE A 162 -5.55 -1.93 -9.81
C ILE A 162 -4.22 -2.44 -9.26
N LEU A 163 -3.16 -1.66 -9.36
CA LEU A 163 -1.86 -1.98 -8.77
C LEU A 163 -1.96 -1.87 -7.23
N GLY A 164 -2.33 -2.98 -6.58
CA GLY A 164 -2.57 -3.04 -5.15
C GLY A 164 -1.29 -3.33 -4.35
N HIS A 165 -1.11 -2.61 -3.26
CA HIS A 165 0.04 -2.77 -2.36
C HIS A 165 -0.39 -2.69 -0.91
N THR A 166 0.18 -3.57 -0.08
CA THR A 166 0.17 -3.45 1.37
C THR A 166 1.52 -2.87 1.81
N VAL A 167 1.50 -1.83 2.61
CA VAL A 167 2.71 -1.15 3.11
C VAL A 167 2.70 -1.18 4.62
N GLU A 168 3.62 -1.97 5.19
CA GLU A 168 3.78 -2.06 6.64
C GLU A 168 4.83 -1.08 7.13
N ILE A 169 4.41 -0.13 7.96
CA ILE A 169 5.29 0.84 8.59
C ILE A 169 5.87 0.22 9.87
N PRO A 170 7.20 0.22 10.07
CA PRO A 170 7.80 -0.31 11.28
C PRO A 170 7.32 0.37 12.54
N GLU A 171 7.25 -0.39 13.63
CA GLU A 171 7.07 0.19 14.96
C GLU A 171 8.12 1.29 15.17
N SER A 172 7.65 2.49 15.48
CA SER A 172 8.52 3.50 16.05
C SER A 172 8.93 2.98 17.43
N ASN A 173 10.20 2.66 17.63
CA ASN A 173 10.73 2.53 18.97
C ASN A 173 10.37 3.83 19.70
N GLN A 174 9.31 3.78 20.48
CA GLN A 174 9.02 4.82 21.45
C GLN A 174 10.05 4.60 22.58
N GLU A 175 11.23 5.15 22.42
CA GLU A 175 12.14 5.50 23.48
C GLU A 175 12.13 7.02 23.67
#